data_028cad1d22a3bda0c2a7166bf92e11ce
#
_entry.id   028cad1d22a3bda0c2a7166bf92e11ce
#
_cell.length_a   1.000
_cell.length_b   1.000
_cell.length_c   1.000
_cell.angle_alpha   90.00
_cell.angle_beta   90.00
_cell.angle_gamma   90.00
#
_symmetry.space_group_name_H-M   'P 1'
#
loop_
_entity.id
_entity.type
_entity.pdbx_description
1 polymer ?
#
loop_
_entity_poly.entity_id
_entity_poly.type
_entity_poly.pdbx_seq_one_letter_code
_entity_poly.pdbx_strand_id
1 'polypeptide(L)'
;LTGGGDPFFSNSFRKFLLRFEPSKFPLLQNIHILTNGSLWTKSLWNKLHKIHRYVKTAEISIDAATQDTYENKTRLGGVWSKLLANLQFITTINTVKTFTFSFVTQDTNFREMDKFVDLFETFDSLKGKKYKVFFNHVTNWGTFNEEEYKQKDISNPDHKDHREFLDMLNKVKDRKNVVHNFNHLIKFVPSLI
;
A
#
# COMPACT_ATOMS: atom_id res chain seq x y z
N LEU A 1 -3.01 8.28 11.02
CA LEU A 1 -1.68 8.33 11.64
C LEU A 1 -0.63 8.01 10.60
N THR A 2 0.13 8.98 10.23
CA THR A 2 1.24 8.94 9.27
C THR A 2 2.19 10.11 9.56
N GLY A 3 3.31 10.17 8.85
CA GLY A 3 4.35 11.19 8.98
C GLY A 3 5.48 10.71 9.89
N GLY A 4 6.73 10.99 9.54
CA GLY A 4 7.89 10.61 10.34
C GLY A 4 8.13 9.09 10.52
N GLY A 5 7.56 8.24 9.65
CA GLY A 5 7.76 6.79 9.65
C GLY A 5 6.50 5.96 9.95
N ASP A 6 6.67 4.64 9.98
CA ASP A 6 5.59 3.70 10.25
C ASP A 6 5.09 3.80 11.71
N PRO A 7 3.78 3.91 11.96
CA PRO A 7 3.21 4.11 13.30
C PRO A 7 3.50 2.94 14.27
N PHE A 8 3.72 1.75 13.76
CA PHE A 8 4.03 0.58 14.60
C PHE A 8 5.53 0.39 14.79
N PHE A 9 6.37 0.94 13.91
CA PHE A 9 7.81 0.94 14.04
C PHE A 9 8.31 2.09 14.93
N SER A 10 7.76 3.28 14.75
CA SER A 10 8.13 4.47 15.53
C SER A 10 7.86 4.26 17.02
N ASN A 11 8.91 4.37 17.84
CA ASN A 11 8.79 4.23 19.29
C ASN A 11 7.80 5.23 19.90
N SER A 12 7.79 6.48 19.42
CA SER A 12 6.91 7.53 19.91
C SER A 12 5.45 7.25 19.57
N PHE A 13 5.16 6.91 18.31
CA PHE A 13 3.79 6.57 17.90
C PHE A 13 3.30 5.31 18.60
N ARG A 14 4.11 4.27 18.68
CA ARG A 14 3.73 3.02 19.35
C ARG A 14 3.45 3.24 20.84
N LYS A 15 4.28 4.02 21.54
CA LYS A 15 4.03 4.40 22.94
C LYS A 15 2.75 5.21 23.09
N PHE A 16 2.50 6.15 22.19
CA PHE A 16 1.25 6.92 22.16
C PHE A 16 0.04 6.01 21.99
N LEU A 17 0.06 5.11 21.03
CA LEU A 17 -1.04 4.18 20.76
C LEU A 17 -1.31 3.24 21.94
N LEU A 18 -0.25 2.72 22.58
CA LEU A 18 -0.37 1.85 23.75
C LEU A 18 -0.94 2.56 24.97
N ARG A 19 -0.62 3.86 25.12
CA ARG A 19 -1.10 4.71 26.23
C ARG A 19 -2.34 5.53 25.87
N PHE A 20 -2.94 5.23 24.73
CA PHE A 20 -4.09 6.00 24.26
C PHE A 20 -5.24 6.01 25.29
N GLU A 21 -5.74 7.20 25.60
CA GLU A 21 -6.85 7.42 26.50
C GLU A 21 -7.98 8.12 25.76
N PRO A 22 -9.04 7.40 25.39
CA PRO A 22 -10.15 7.96 24.61
C PRO A 22 -10.80 9.20 25.23
N SER A 23 -10.82 9.29 26.57
CA SER A 23 -11.39 10.42 27.30
C SER A 23 -10.67 11.75 27.05
N LYS A 24 -9.39 11.70 26.66
CA LYS A 24 -8.62 12.89 26.28
C LYS A 24 -8.94 13.38 24.86
N PHE A 25 -9.70 12.62 24.09
CA PHE A 25 -10.03 12.92 22.70
C PHE A 25 -11.55 12.76 22.44
N PRO A 26 -12.40 13.58 23.11
CA PRO A 26 -13.87 13.37 23.09
C PRO A 26 -14.47 13.54 21.69
N LEU A 27 -13.81 14.29 20.79
CA LEU A 27 -14.29 14.51 19.41
C LEU A 27 -13.69 13.53 18.39
N LEU A 28 -12.82 12.61 18.82
CA LEU A 28 -12.21 11.65 17.91
C LEU A 28 -13.25 10.61 17.44
N GLN A 29 -13.52 10.60 16.16
CA GLN A 29 -14.44 9.66 15.53
C GLN A 29 -13.71 8.51 14.84
N ASN A 30 -12.63 8.84 14.10
CA ASN A 30 -11.93 7.89 13.26
C ASN A 30 -10.42 8.02 13.39
N ILE A 31 -9.74 6.89 13.34
CA ILE A 31 -8.31 6.78 13.13
C ILE A 31 -8.10 6.09 11.78
N HIS A 32 -7.33 6.74 10.90
CA HIS A 32 -6.76 6.13 9.71
C HIS A 32 -5.34 5.70 10.02
N ILE A 33 -4.98 4.46 9.67
CA ILE A 33 -3.62 3.93 9.82
C ILE A 33 -3.01 3.79 8.44
N LEU A 34 -1.85 4.45 8.24
CA LEU A 34 -0.97 4.23 7.10
C LEU A 34 0.28 3.52 7.59
N THR A 35 0.58 2.35 7.05
CA THR A 35 1.66 1.45 7.51
C THR A 35 2.19 0.59 6.38
N ASN A 36 3.39 0.06 6.52
CA ASN A 36 3.90 -0.99 5.65
C ASN A 36 3.40 -2.41 6.04
N GLY A 37 2.61 -2.53 7.10
CA GLY A 37 2.00 -3.79 7.56
C GLY A 37 2.94 -4.77 8.26
N SER A 38 4.25 -4.58 8.22
CA SER A 38 5.24 -5.55 8.71
C SER A 38 5.14 -5.80 10.22
N LEU A 39 4.77 -4.79 11.00
CA LEU A 39 4.63 -4.86 12.45
C LEU A 39 3.18 -4.87 12.93
N TRP A 40 2.19 -4.82 12.05
CA TRP A 40 0.78 -4.94 12.45
C TRP A 40 0.41 -6.41 12.72
N THR A 41 0.99 -6.96 13.76
CA THR A 41 0.75 -8.34 14.19
C THR A 41 -0.50 -8.45 15.07
N LYS A 42 -1.09 -9.64 15.15
CA LYS A 42 -2.18 -9.96 16.07
C LYS A 42 -1.82 -9.63 17.52
N SER A 43 -0.57 -9.95 17.92
CA SER A 43 -0.07 -9.67 19.28
C SER A 43 -0.04 -8.18 19.59
N LEU A 44 0.50 -7.36 18.67
CA LEU A 44 0.51 -5.90 18.84
C LEU A 44 -0.91 -5.34 18.84
N TRP A 45 -1.75 -5.76 17.89
CA TRP A 45 -3.14 -5.31 17.81
C TRP A 45 -3.89 -5.56 19.12
N ASN A 46 -3.77 -6.73 19.73
CA ASN A 46 -4.41 -7.03 21.00
C ASN A 46 -4.00 -6.07 22.12
N LYS A 47 -2.74 -5.59 22.13
CA LYS A 47 -2.27 -4.57 23.09
C LYS A 47 -2.86 -3.19 22.84
N LEU A 48 -3.32 -2.92 21.62
CA LEU A 48 -3.89 -1.64 21.19
C LEU A 48 -5.42 -1.57 21.37
N HIS A 49 -6.01 -2.38 22.23
CA HIS A 49 -7.46 -2.54 22.37
C HIS A 49 -8.22 -1.22 22.55
N LYS A 50 -7.61 -0.20 23.15
CA LYS A 50 -8.23 1.11 23.37
C LYS A 50 -8.52 1.91 22.11
N ILE A 51 -7.78 1.63 21.02
CA ILE A 51 -8.00 2.31 19.73
C ILE A 51 -8.90 1.51 18.77
N HIS A 52 -9.17 0.24 19.03
CA HIS A 52 -9.85 -0.64 18.07
C HIS A 52 -11.11 -0.03 17.48
N ARG A 53 -11.99 0.51 18.34
CA ARG A 53 -13.27 1.08 17.89
C ARG A 53 -13.12 2.30 16.98
N TYR A 54 -11.98 2.98 17.04
CA TYR A 54 -11.70 4.19 16.25
C TYR A 54 -11.02 3.90 14.92
N VAL A 55 -10.32 2.77 14.78
CA VAL A 55 -9.64 2.43 13.53
C VAL A 55 -10.68 1.96 12.52
N LYS A 56 -11.03 2.84 11.57
CA LYS A 56 -12.05 2.59 10.55
C LYS A 56 -11.49 2.37 9.17
N THR A 57 -10.31 2.92 8.89
CA THR A 57 -9.65 2.82 7.59
C THR A 57 -8.17 2.50 7.76
N ALA A 58 -7.64 1.74 6.82
CA ALA A 58 -6.22 1.41 6.78
C ALA A 58 -5.69 1.49 5.35
N GLU A 59 -4.49 2.02 5.22
CA GLU A 59 -3.69 1.94 4.01
C GLU A 59 -2.41 1.18 4.30
N ILE A 60 -2.15 0.14 3.51
CA ILE A 60 -0.97 -0.70 3.64
C ILE A 60 -0.13 -0.56 2.38
N SER A 61 1.09 0.01 2.52
CA SER A 61 2.03 0.20 1.42
C SER A 61 2.95 -1.02 1.30
N ILE A 62 2.87 -1.72 0.17
CA ILE A 62 3.52 -3.04 -0.01
C ILE A 62 4.55 -3.01 -1.12
N ASP A 63 4.16 -2.50 -2.31
CA ASP A 63 5.02 -2.26 -3.48
C ASP A 63 5.60 -3.54 -4.13
N ALA A 64 4.98 -4.69 -3.90
CA ALA A 64 5.39 -5.98 -4.48
C ALA A 64 4.24 -6.99 -4.46
N ALA A 65 4.28 -7.96 -5.35
CA ALA A 65 3.38 -9.11 -5.38
C ALA A 65 4.11 -10.46 -5.24
N THR A 66 5.44 -10.44 -5.22
CA THR A 66 6.27 -11.63 -5.04
C THR A 66 7.30 -11.42 -3.94
N GLN A 67 7.81 -12.54 -3.40
CA GLN A 67 8.85 -12.53 -2.39
C GLN A 67 10.12 -11.85 -2.92
N ASP A 68 10.56 -12.18 -4.14
CA ASP A 68 11.79 -11.63 -4.70
C ASP A 68 11.72 -10.11 -4.81
N THR A 69 10.63 -9.57 -5.36
CA THR A 69 10.46 -8.13 -5.48
C THR A 69 10.35 -7.46 -4.11
N TYR A 70 9.63 -8.07 -3.17
CA TYR A 70 9.48 -7.52 -1.83
C TYR A 70 10.81 -7.47 -1.07
N GLU A 71 11.52 -8.60 -0.98
CA GLU A 71 12.69 -8.72 -0.10
C GLU A 71 13.96 -8.13 -0.72
N ASN A 72 14.10 -8.20 -2.07
CA ASN A 72 15.34 -7.87 -2.76
C ASN A 72 15.30 -6.55 -3.54
N LYS A 73 14.10 -5.94 -3.77
CA LYS A 73 13.98 -4.74 -4.62
C LYS A 73 13.28 -3.57 -3.95
N THR A 74 12.15 -3.80 -3.29
CA THR A 74 11.30 -2.70 -2.80
C THR A 74 11.35 -2.51 -1.28
N ARG A 75 11.51 -3.57 -0.50
CA ARG A 75 11.47 -3.58 0.97
C ARG A 75 12.63 -4.35 1.55
N LEU A 76 13.86 -3.93 1.23
CA LEU A 76 15.09 -4.57 1.70
C LEU A 76 15.06 -4.84 3.21
N GLY A 77 15.35 -6.09 3.59
CA GLY A 77 15.25 -6.55 4.99
C GLY A 77 13.82 -6.93 5.43
N GLY A 78 12.82 -6.78 4.56
CA GLY A 78 11.49 -7.32 4.78
C GLY A 78 11.48 -8.84 4.73
N VAL A 79 10.39 -9.45 5.24
CA VAL A 79 10.14 -10.89 5.18
C VAL A 79 8.74 -11.11 4.64
N TRP A 80 8.64 -11.55 3.39
CA TRP A 80 7.38 -11.69 2.63
C TRP A 80 6.35 -12.57 3.34
N SER A 81 6.77 -13.73 3.82
CA SER A 81 5.87 -14.66 4.52
C SER A 81 5.27 -14.06 5.80
N LYS A 82 6.02 -13.23 6.54
CA LYS A 82 5.51 -12.50 7.71
C LYS A 82 4.52 -11.41 7.30
N LEU A 83 4.81 -10.68 6.21
CA LEU A 83 3.87 -9.69 5.71
C LEU A 83 2.54 -10.35 5.30
N LEU A 84 2.59 -11.45 4.54
CA LEU A 84 1.37 -12.18 4.12
C LEU A 84 0.55 -12.64 5.32
N ALA A 85 1.19 -13.22 6.34
CA ALA A 85 0.51 -13.62 7.58
C ALA A 85 -0.15 -12.43 8.30
N ASN A 86 0.53 -11.28 8.34
CA ASN A 86 -0.05 -10.05 8.89
C ASN A 86 -1.22 -9.55 8.05
N LEU A 87 -1.12 -9.55 6.72
CA LEU A 87 -2.21 -9.11 5.83
C LEU A 87 -3.45 -9.99 6.00
N GLN A 88 -3.27 -11.32 6.06
CA GLN A 88 -4.35 -12.25 6.35
C GLN A 88 -5.05 -11.91 7.68
N PHE A 89 -4.28 -11.61 8.72
CA PHE A 89 -4.84 -11.18 10.00
C PHE A 89 -5.52 -9.80 9.90
N ILE A 90 -4.83 -8.78 9.35
CA ILE A 90 -5.31 -7.39 9.28
C ILE A 90 -6.67 -7.34 8.56
N THR A 91 -6.82 -8.07 7.48
CA THR A 91 -8.06 -8.11 6.71
C THR A 91 -9.23 -8.77 7.45
N THR A 92 -8.99 -9.52 8.54
CA THR A 92 -10.06 -10.03 9.42
C THR A 92 -10.58 -9.01 10.43
N ILE A 93 -9.87 -7.89 10.66
CA ILE A 93 -10.24 -6.90 11.68
C ILE A 93 -11.58 -6.23 11.31
N ASN A 94 -12.63 -6.51 12.08
CA ASN A 94 -14.00 -6.07 11.77
C ASN A 94 -14.24 -4.56 11.96
N THR A 95 -13.44 -3.88 12.77
CA THR A 95 -13.55 -2.43 12.98
C THR A 95 -13.05 -1.64 11.78
N VAL A 96 -12.11 -2.19 11.02
CA VAL A 96 -11.61 -1.59 9.77
C VAL A 96 -12.62 -1.90 8.65
N LYS A 97 -13.24 -0.85 8.13
CA LYS A 97 -14.31 -0.94 7.12
C LYS A 97 -13.81 -0.74 5.70
N THR A 98 -12.70 -0.03 5.56
CA THR A 98 -12.11 0.27 4.24
C THR A 98 -10.60 0.05 4.28
N PHE A 99 -10.12 -0.71 3.30
CA PHE A 99 -8.69 -0.94 3.09
C PHE A 99 -8.22 -0.27 1.80
N THR A 100 -7.00 0.25 1.82
CA THR A 100 -6.23 0.59 0.62
C THR A 100 -4.94 -0.22 0.66
N PHE A 101 -4.66 -0.94 -0.40
CA PHE A 101 -3.38 -1.60 -0.61
C PHE A 101 -2.63 -0.79 -1.64
N SER A 102 -1.62 -0.03 -1.19
CA SER A 102 -0.87 0.87 -2.06
C SER A 102 0.38 0.22 -2.62
N PHE A 103 0.63 0.59 -3.88
CA PHE A 103 1.74 0.10 -4.68
C PHE A 103 2.37 1.30 -5.40
N VAL A 104 3.53 1.74 -4.92
CA VAL A 104 4.32 2.76 -5.60
C VAL A 104 5.00 2.12 -6.80
N THR A 105 4.48 2.43 -7.97
CA THR A 105 4.89 1.82 -9.24
C THR A 105 6.18 2.43 -9.72
N GLN A 106 7.17 1.59 -9.99
CA GLN A 106 8.50 1.96 -10.46
C GLN A 106 9.09 0.86 -11.36
N ASP A 107 10.25 1.12 -11.93
CA ASP A 107 10.96 0.23 -12.86
C ASP A 107 11.08 -1.23 -12.38
N THR A 108 11.27 -1.42 -11.09
CA THR A 108 11.57 -2.72 -10.48
C THR A 108 10.35 -3.58 -10.17
N ASN A 109 9.13 -3.00 -10.20
CA ASN A 109 7.93 -3.71 -9.73
C ASN A 109 6.69 -3.61 -10.65
N PHE A 110 6.65 -2.71 -11.63
CA PHE A 110 5.45 -2.48 -12.45
C PHE A 110 4.93 -3.74 -13.15
N ARG A 111 5.81 -4.69 -13.47
CA ARG A 111 5.45 -5.98 -14.10
C ARG A 111 4.63 -6.90 -13.18
N GLU A 112 4.51 -6.53 -11.91
CA GLU A 112 3.73 -7.28 -10.93
C GLU A 112 2.36 -6.67 -10.63
N MET A 113 1.95 -5.60 -11.31
CA MET A 113 0.69 -4.90 -11.01
C MET A 113 -0.53 -5.82 -11.10
N ASP A 114 -0.60 -6.71 -12.10
CA ASP A 114 -1.69 -7.68 -12.24
C ASP A 114 -1.69 -8.72 -11.10
N LYS A 115 -0.52 -9.28 -10.79
CA LYS A 115 -0.36 -10.22 -9.67
C LYS A 115 -0.70 -9.57 -8.32
N PHE A 116 -0.42 -8.27 -8.18
CA PHE A 116 -0.76 -7.54 -6.97
C PHE A 116 -2.28 -7.41 -6.79
N VAL A 117 -3.02 -7.19 -7.88
CA VAL A 117 -4.49 -7.23 -7.82
C VAL A 117 -4.98 -8.64 -7.49
N ASP A 118 -4.45 -9.66 -8.17
CA ASP A 118 -4.82 -11.07 -7.95
C ASP A 118 -4.62 -11.47 -6.48
N LEU A 119 -3.53 -11.03 -5.86
CA LEU A 119 -3.23 -11.33 -4.46
C LEU A 119 -4.42 -11.00 -3.53
N PHE A 120 -5.03 -9.82 -3.68
CA PHE A 120 -6.13 -9.40 -2.81
C PHE A 120 -7.49 -10.00 -3.19
N GLU A 121 -7.65 -10.47 -4.42
CA GLU A 121 -8.84 -11.21 -4.83
C GLU A 121 -8.90 -12.60 -4.16
N THR A 122 -7.75 -13.16 -3.75
CA THR A 122 -7.71 -14.44 -3.01
C THR A 122 -8.08 -14.34 -1.53
N PHE A 123 -8.19 -13.13 -0.96
CA PHE A 123 -8.44 -12.94 0.47
C PHE A 123 -9.93 -13.01 0.80
N ASP A 124 -10.41 -14.17 1.25
CA ASP A 124 -11.81 -14.36 1.66
C ASP A 124 -12.28 -13.34 2.72
N SER A 125 -11.38 -12.90 3.58
CA SER A 125 -11.65 -11.89 4.62
C SER A 125 -11.98 -10.50 4.07
N LEU A 126 -11.71 -10.23 2.79
CA LEU A 126 -12.11 -9.01 2.09
C LEU A 126 -13.50 -9.10 1.47
N LYS A 127 -14.13 -10.30 1.41
CA LYS A 127 -15.49 -10.44 0.92
C LYS A 127 -16.45 -9.64 1.81
N GLY A 128 -17.21 -8.74 1.20
CA GLY A 128 -18.14 -7.84 1.90
C GLY A 128 -17.50 -6.60 2.55
N LYS A 129 -16.19 -6.42 2.45
CA LYS A 129 -15.49 -5.19 2.85
C LYS A 129 -15.22 -4.28 1.66
N LYS A 130 -15.11 -2.98 1.93
CA LYS A 130 -14.64 -2.04 0.92
C LYS A 130 -13.12 -2.07 0.88
N TYR A 131 -12.55 -2.35 -0.28
CA TYR A 131 -11.11 -2.21 -0.47
C TYR A 131 -10.80 -1.67 -1.86
N LYS A 132 -9.60 -1.11 -2.00
CA LYS A 132 -9.01 -0.71 -3.26
C LYS A 132 -7.54 -1.10 -3.31
N VAL A 133 -7.09 -1.45 -4.50
CA VAL A 133 -5.68 -1.55 -4.86
C VAL A 133 -5.32 -0.23 -5.53
N PHE A 134 -4.35 0.49 -4.98
CA PHE A 134 -3.99 1.81 -5.44
C PHE A 134 -2.58 1.83 -6.04
N PHE A 135 -2.51 2.02 -7.35
CA PHE A 135 -1.25 2.23 -8.05
C PHE A 135 -0.94 3.70 -8.15
N ASN A 136 0.20 4.11 -7.62
CA ASN A 136 0.66 5.47 -7.74
C ASN A 136 2.10 5.55 -8.28
N HIS A 137 2.41 6.65 -8.96
CA HIS A 137 3.75 6.87 -9.48
C HIS A 137 4.75 7.13 -8.34
N VAL A 138 6.00 6.80 -8.59
CA VAL A 138 7.09 7.18 -7.69
C VAL A 138 7.26 8.69 -7.69
N THR A 139 7.43 9.28 -6.52
CA THR A 139 7.65 10.73 -6.37
C THR A 139 9.01 10.94 -5.71
N ASN A 140 9.82 11.82 -6.28
CA ASN A 140 11.08 12.19 -5.64
C ASN A 140 10.85 13.23 -4.53
N TRP A 141 10.99 12.78 -3.30
CA TRP A 141 10.95 13.62 -2.11
C TRP A 141 12.33 14.13 -1.69
N GLY A 142 13.26 14.22 -2.65
CA GLY A 142 14.66 14.58 -2.40
C GLY A 142 15.53 13.40 -1.94
N THR A 143 15.04 12.16 -2.11
CA THR A 143 15.74 10.92 -1.73
C THR A 143 16.57 10.34 -2.87
N PHE A 144 16.29 10.73 -4.11
CA PHE A 144 16.98 10.29 -5.30
C PHE A 144 17.66 11.47 -6.00
N ASN A 145 18.84 11.26 -6.55
CA ASN A 145 19.39 12.18 -7.53
C ASN A 145 18.58 12.10 -8.86
N GLU A 146 18.81 13.03 -9.79
CA GLU A 146 18.03 13.12 -11.03
C GLU A 146 18.12 11.86 -11.89
N GLU A 147 19.29 11.24 -11.96
CA GLU A 147 19.53 10.05 -12.77
C GLU A 147 18.86 8.81 -12.17
N GLU A 148 18.97 8.61 -10.86
CA GLU A 148 18.28 7.58 -10.13
C GLU A 148 16.75 7.72 -10.25
N TYR A 149 16.23 8.96 -10.17
CA TYR A 149 14.82 9.20 -10.32
C TYR A 149 14.32 8.89 -11.74
N LYS A 150 15.05 9.31 -12.77
CA LYS A 150 14.73 8.97 -14.18
C LYS A 150 14.68 7.47 -14.42
N GLN A 151 15.57 6.69 -13.77
CA GLN A 151 15.55 5.22 -13.86
C GLN A 151 14.35 4.58 -13.16
N LYS A 152 13.85 5.19 -12.08
CA LYS A 152 12.73 4.67 -11.31
C LYS A 152 11.37 5.09 -11.85
N ASP A 153 11.29 6.26 -12.45
CA ASP A 153 10.04 6.84 -12.92
C ASP A 153 9.62 6.23 -14.26
N ILE A 154 8.98 5.08 -14.18
CA ILE A 154 8.40 4.35 -15.32
C ILE A 154 7.31 5.15 -16.03
N SER A 155 6.74 6.17 -15.39
CA SER A 155 5.72 7.04 -15.98
C SER A 155 6.30 8.07 -16.95
N ASN A 156 7.62 8.28 -16.91
CA ASN A 156 8.32 9.15 -17.84
C ASN A 156 8.28 8.53 -19.26
N PRO A 157 7.78 9.27 -20.30
CA PRO A 157 7.77 8.76 -21.68
C PRO A 157 9.14 8.37 -22.24
N ASP A 158 10.21 8.97 -21.74
CA ASP A 158 11.59 8.67 -22.17
C ASP A 158 12.18 7.42 -21.48
N HIS A 159 11.46 6.82 -20.53
CA HIS A 159 11.92 5.61 -19.87
C HIS A 159 11.85 4.42 -20.84
N LYS A 160 12.94 3.62 -20.90
CA LYS A 160 13.07 2.49 -21.84
C LYS A 160 11.90 1.48 -21.80
N ASP A 161 11.31 1.27 -20.62
CA ASP A 161 10.22 0.32 -20.40
C ASP A 161 8.84 1.01 -20.33
N HIS A 162 8.75 2.32 -20.65
CA HIS A 162 7.51 3.08 -20.54
C HIS A 162 6.35 2.45 -21.32
N ARG A 163 6.61 1.95 -22.55
CA ARG A 163 5.59 1.30 -23.37
C ARG A 163 5.05 0.03 -22.71
N GLU A 164 5.93 -0.82 -22.19
CA GLU A 164 5.54 -2.04 -21.47
C GLU A 164 4.73 -1.71 -20.20
N PHE A 165 5.10 -0.62 -19.52
CA PHE A 165 4.31 -0.13 -18.39
C PHE A 165 2.90 0.31 -18.81
N LEU A 166 2.74 1.02 -19.92
CA LEU A 166 1.42 1.41 -20.42
C LEU A 166 0.55 0.18 -20.76
N ASP A 167 1.14 -0.87 -21.35
CA ASP A 167 0.46 -2.13 -21.62
C ASP A 167 0.00 -2.80 -20.30
N MET A 168 0.85 -2.83 -19.29
CA MET A 168 0.48 -3.34 -17.97
C MET A 168 -0.59 -2.50 -17.28
N LEU A 169 -0.47 -1.18 -17.33
CA LEU A 169 -1.48 -0.25 -16.80
C LEU A 169 -2.83 -0.46 -17.47
N ASN A 170 -2.87 -0.59 -18.79
CA ASN A 170 -4.09 -0.88 -19.55
C ASN A 170 -4.72 -2.22 -19.16
N LYS A 171 -3.92 -3.22 -18.84
CA LYS A 171 -4.39 -4.54 -18.37
C LYS A 171 -5.13 -4.46 -17.02
N VAL A 172 -4.72 -3.54 -16.14
CA VAL A 172 -5.22 -3.51 -14.75
C VAL A 172 -6.16 -2.35 -14.43
N LYS A 173 -6.09 -1.23 -15.17
CA LYS A 173 -6.77 0.04 -14.81
C LYS A 173 -8.29 -0.08 -14.61
N ASP A 174 -8.94 -0.97 -15.36
CA ASP A 174 -10.39 -1.15 -15.34
C ASP A 174 -10.83 -2.36 -14.49
N ARG A 175 -9.88 -3.04 -13.83
CA ARG A 175 -10.21 -4.14 -12.91
C ARG A 175 -10.96 -3.62 -11.69
N LYS A 176 -11.86 -4.44 -11.18
CA LYS A 176 -12.63 -4.12 -9.97
C LYS A 176 -11.69 -3.76 -8.81
N ASN A 177 -12.05 -2.72 -8.07
CA ASN A 177 -11.31 -2.21 -6.91
C ASN A 177 -9.94 -1.59 -7.25
N VAL A 178 -9.56 -1.44 -8.51
CA VAL A 178 -8.33 -0.76 -8.90
C VAL A 178 -8.55 0.74 -9.00
N VAL A 179 -7.60 1.51 -8.46
CA VAL A 179 -7.50 2.96 -8.57
C VAL A 179 -6.05 3.31 -8.87
N HIS A 180 -5.83 4.33 -9.68
CA HIS A 180 -4.47 4.79 -10.00
C HIS A 180 -4.43 6.30 -10.20
N ASN A 181 -3.23 6.90 -10.15
CA ASN A 181 -3.02 8.33 -10.41
C ASN A 181 -2.31 8.63 -11.75
N PHE A 182 -2.35 7.67 -12.69
CA PHE A 182 -1.76 7.80 -14.03
C PHE A 182 -2.71 8.32 -15.09
N ASN A 183 -3.77 9.05 -14.71
CA ASN A 183 -4.80 9.54 -15.65
C ASN A 183 -4.23 10.45 -16.77
N HIS A 184 -3.14 11.15 -16.51
CA HIS A 184 -2.47 12.00 -17.49
C HIS A 184 -1.83 11.18 -18.62
N LEU A 185 -1.48 9.91 -18.40
CA LEU A 185 -0.86 9.03 -19.41
C LEU A 185 -1.89 8.34 -20.30
N ILE A 186 -3.09 8.06 -19.79
CA ILE A 186 -4.11 7.27 -20.51
C ILE A 186 -4.68 8.06 -21.72
N LYS A 187 -4.60 9.39 -21.70
CA LYS A 187 -5.07 10.25 -22.79
C LYS A 187 -4.21 10.17 -24.07
N PHE A 188 -3.05 9.54 -23.98
CA PHE A 188 -2.09 9.45 -25.08
C PHE A 188 -2.02 8.05 -25.75
N VAL A 189 -2.83 7.08 -25.32
CA VAL A 189 -2.91 5.81 -26.02
C VAL A 189 -3.91 5.97 -27.18
N PRO A 190 -3.47 6.09 -28.46
CA PRO A 190 -4.38 6.01 -29.57
C PRO A 190 -5.06 4.64 -29.49
N SER A 191 -6.40 4.62 -29.50
CA SER A 191 -7.14 3.40 -29.74
C SER A 191 -6.62 2.80 -31.04
N LEU A 192 -5.86 1.71 -30.93
CA LEU A 192 -5.56 0.88 -32.09
C LEU A 192 -6.88 0.27 -32.55
N ILE A 193 -7.46 0.91 -33.59
CA ILE A 193 -8.55 0.36 -34.39
C ILE A 193 -8.00 -0.77 -35.22
#